data_8048e7a6456b7c5afdf179035436c61c
#
_entry.id   8048e7a6456b7c5afdf179035436c61c
#
_cell.length_a   1.000
_cell.length_b   1.000
_cell.length_c   1.000
_cell.angle_alpha   90.00
_cell.angle_beta   90.00
_cell.angle_gamma   90.00
#
_symmetry.space_group_name_H-M   'P 1'
#
loop_
_entity.id
_entity.type
_entity.pdbx_description
1 polymer ?
#
loop_
_entity_poly.entity_id
_entity_poly.type
_entity_poly.pdbx_seq_one_letter_code
_entity_poly.pdbx_strand_id
1 'polypeptide(L)' 'VKKYSVAPNADVTGWFVKLEDVAPEEEYAAKDDAIAAATKMAQENSPSKVEILDKDHNIVEEKRY' A
#
# COMPACT_ATOMS: atom_id res chain seq x y z
N VAL A 1 11.18 8.37 8.04
CA VAL A 1 10.60 7.86 6.79
C VAL A 1 9.39 6.99 7.13
N LYS A 2 8.24 7.35 6.59
CA LYS A 2 7.03 6.56 6.76
C LYS A 2 6.96 5.50 5.67
N LYS A 3 6.45 4.33 6.03
CA LYS A 3 6.36 3.20 5.11
C LYS A 3 4.89 2.83 4.93
N TYR A 4 4.43 2.86 3.70
CA TYR A 4 3.09 2.43 3.32
C TYR A 4 3.18 1.14 2.55
N SER A 5 2.24 0.24 2.78
CA SER A 5 2.19 -1.04 2.08
C SER A 5 0.86 -1.19 1.36
N VAL A 6 0.90 -1.71 0.14
CA VAL A 6 -0.29 -2.06 -0.63
C VAL A 6 -0.25 -3.57 -0.80
N ALA A 7 -1.25 -4.27 -0.27
CA ALA A 7 -1.29 -5.72 -0.31
C ALA A 7 -2.70 -6.22 -0.60
N PRO A 8 -2.84 -7.35 -1.33
CA PRO A 8 -4.15 -7.93 -1.56
C PRO A 8 -4.66 -8.65 -0.32
N ASN A 9 -5.99 -8.78 -0.22
CA ASN A 9 -6.58 -9.63 0.79
C ASN A 9 -6.39 -11.11 0.41
N ALA A 10 -6.82 -12.03 1.29
CA ALA A 10 -6.60 -13.47 1.09
C ALA A 10 -7.21 -14.00 -0.22
N ASP A 11 -8.32 -13.42 -0.67
CA ASP A 11 -9.02 -13.86 -1.88
C ASP A 11 -8.62 -13.06 -3.12
N VAL A 12 -7.75 -12.07 -2.96
CA VAL A 12 -7.35 -11.14 -4.02
C VAL A 12 -8.58 -10.43 -4.64
N THR A 13 -9.61 -10.22 -3.83
CA THR A 13 -10.81 -9.49 -4.26
C THR A 13 -10.77 -8.02 -3.84
N GLY A 14 -9.78 -7.65 -3.04
CA GLY A 14 -9.59 -6.28 -2.59
C GLY A 14 -8.14 -6.05 -2.21
N TRP A 15 -7.79 -4.81 -2.05
CA TRP A 15 -6.42 -4.38 -1.74
C TRP A 15 -6.42 -3.44 -0.55
N PHE A 16 -5.50 -3.65 0.36
CA PHE A 16 -5.36 -2.82 1.55
C PHE A 16 -4.22 -1.83 1.42
N VAL A 17 -4.42 -0.64 1.95
CA VAL A 17 -3.34 0.31 2.16
C VAL A 17 -3.08 0.35 3.67
N LYS A 18 -1.83 0.13 4.05
CA LYS A 18 -1.44 0.05 5.45
C LYS A 18 -0.23 0.93 5.72
N LEU A 19 -0.28 1.70 6.79
CA LEU A 19 0.88 2.39 7.32
C LEU A 19 1.60 1.43 8.26
N GLU A 20 2.92 1.43 8.24
CA GLU A 20 3.72 0.59 9.13
C GLU A 20 3.30 0.77 10.59
N ASP A 21 3.16 -0.35 11.29
CA ASP A 21 2.76 -0.42 12.71
C ASP A 21 1.33 0.03 13.00
N VAL A 22 0.52 0.21 11.97
CA VAL A 22 -0.89 0.58 12.09
C VAL A 22 -1.73 -0.46 11.37
N ALA A 23 -2.90 -0.77 11.91
CA ALA A 23 -3.82 -1.69 11.24
C ALA A 23 -4.29 -1.11 9.90
N PRO A 24 -4.62 -1.94 8.90
CA PRO A 24 -5.14 -1.45 7.63
C PRO A 24 -6.39 -0.61 7.85
N GLU A 25 -6.39 0.60 7.28
CA GLU A 25 -7.50 1.53 7.48
C GLU A 25 -8.52 1.49 6.35
N GLU A 26 -8.08 1.19 5.15
CA GLU A 26 -8.93 1.24 3.97
C GLU A 26 -8.72 0.04 3.07
N GLU A 27 -9.80 -0.38 2.42
CA GLU A 27 -9.78 -1.43 1.43
C GLU A 27 -10.30 -0.89 0.11
N TYR A 28 -9.66 -1.27 -0.97
CA TYR A 28 -10.03 -0.84 -2.32
C TYR A 28 -10.33 -2.07 -3.17
N ALA A 29 -11.29 -1.95 -4.06
CA ALA A 29 -11.66 -3.05 -4.96
C ALA A 29 -10.61 -3.29 -6.04
N ALA A 30 -9.84 -2.28 -6.41
CA ALA A 30 -8.84 -2.37 -7.46
C ALA A 30 -7.46 -2.03 -6.93
N LYS A 31 -6.46 -2.75 -7.44
CA LYS A 31 -5.06 -2.51 -7.09
C LYS A 31 -4.64 -1.08 -7.42
N ASP A 32 -5.04 -0.59 -8.59
CA ASP A 32 -4.66 0.76 -9.02
C ASP A 32 -5.20 1.83 -8.08
N ASP A 33 -6.41 1.64 -7.56
CA ASP A 33 -6.99 2.58 -6.62
C ASP A 33 -6.22 2.58 -5.30
N ALA A 34 -5.82 1.41 -4.83
CA ALA A 34 -5.03 1.29 -3.62
C ALA A 34 -3.65 1.93 -3.79
N ILE A 35 -3.02 1.70 -4.94
CA ILE A 35 -1.72 2.30 -5.24
C ILE A 35 -1.83 3.82 -5.31
N ALA A 36 -2.87 4.33 -5.95
CA ALA A 36 -3.08 5.77 -6.05
C ALA A 36 -3.28 6.40 -4.67
N ALA A 37 -4.06 5.77 -3.81
CA ALA A 37 -4.29 6.26 -2.46
C ALA A 37 -3.00 6.24 -1.63
N ALA A 38 -2.23 5.16 -1.71
CA ALA A 38 -0.97 5.05 -0.98
C ALA A 38 0.04 6.08 -1.47
N THR A 39 0.10 6.30 -2.78
CA THR A 39 0.98 7.29 -3.38
C THR A 39 0.65 8.69 -2.89
N LYS A 40 -0.63 9.04 -2.85
CA LYS A 40 -1.06 10.34 -2.37
C LYS A 40 -0.67 10.55 -0.91
N MET A 41 -0.92 9.55 -0.07
CA MET A 41 -0.55 9.63 1.34
C MET A 41 0.95 9.75 1.53
N ALA A 42 1.73 9.02 0.75
CA ALA A 42 3.19 9.08 0.82
C ALA A 42 3.71 10.45 0.41
N GLN A 43 3.14 11.04 -0.63
CA GLN A 43 3.53 12.38 -1.07
C GLN A 43 3.21 13.46 -0.04
N GLU A 44 2.08 13.30 0.64
CA GLU A 44 1.68 14.23 1.69
C GLU A 44 2.54 14.11 2.96
N ASN A 45 3.20 12.99 3.13
CA ASN A 45 4.00 12.69 4.32
C ASN A 45 5.45 12.39 3.96
N SER A 46 5.98 13.00 2.91
CA SER A 46 7.37 12.74 2.55
C SER A 46 8.33 13.25 3.64
N PRO A 47 9.49 12.63 3.81
CA PRO A 47 9.96 11.46 3.07
C PRO A 47 9.17 10.19 3.44
N SER A 48 8.80 9.43 2.42
CA SER A 48 7.99 8.22 2.60
C SER A 48 8.36 7.16 1.57
N LYS A 49 7.87 5.95 1.80
CA LYS A 49 8.12 4.81 0.93
C LYS A 49 6.83 4.04 0.76
N VAL A 50 6.54 3.60 -0.46
CA VAL A 50 5.40 2.74 -0.77
C VAL A 50 5.92 1.41 -1.28
N GLU A 51 5.51 0.33 -0.64
CA GLU A 51 5.82 -1.03 -1.06
C GLU A 51 4.55 -1.69 -1.56
N ILE A 52 4.63 -2.31 -2.74
CA ILE A 52 3.50 -3.01 -3.34
C ILE A 52 3.81 -4.49 -3.25
N LEU A 53 2.90 -5.25 -2.64
CA LEU A 53 3.07 -6.68 -2.40
C LEU A 53 2.14 -7.48 -3.29
N ASP A 54 2.52 -8.74 -3.55
CA ASP A 54 1.69 -9.67 -4.30
C ASP A 54 0.83 -10.51 -3.32
N LYS A 55 0.10 -11.48 -3.86
CA LYS A 55 -0.76 -12.37 -3.07
C LYS A 55 0.00 -13.18 -2.02
N ASP A 56 1.30 -13.37 -2.22
CA ASP A 56 2.16 -14.10 -1.29
C ASP A 56 2.88 -13.16 -0.33
N HIS A 57 2.52 -11.87 -0.35
CA HIS A 57 3.12 -10.82 0.46
C HIS A 57 4.60 -10.60 0.18
N ASN A 58 5.02 -10.88 -1.04
CA ASN A 58 6.37 -10.53 -1.50
C ASN A 58 6.34 -9.14 -2.12
N ILE A 59 7.36 -8.34 -1.85
CA ILE A 59 7.45 -7.00 -2.40
C ILE A 59 7.79 -7.11 -3.89
N VAL A 60 6.89 -6.65 -4.74
CA VAL A 60 7.09 -6.66 -6.20
C VAL A 60 7.48 -5.30 -6.74
N GLU A 61 7.21 -4.24 -5.99
CA GLU A 61 7.56 -2.88 -6.38
C GLU A 61 7.75 -2.01 -5.14
N GLU A 62 8.68 -1.08 -5.22
CA GLU A 62 8.93 -0.12 -4.14
C GLU A 62 9.14 1.25 -4.76
N LYS A 63 8.47 2.25 -4.22
CA LYS A 63 8.61 3.64 -4.65
C LYS A 63 8.89 4.52 -3.46
N ARG A 64 9.75 5.53 -3.64
CA ARG A 64 10.10 6.49 -2.60
C ARG A 64 9.66 7.89 -2.97
N TYR A 65 9.20 8.61 -1.97
CA TYR A 65 8.70 9.98 -2.15
C TYR A 65 9.32 10.95 -1.15
#